data_67ebe5c172ee0baec7dbb35babe72734
#
_entry.id   67ebe5c172ee0baec7dbb35babe72734
#
_cell.length_a   1.000
_cell.length_b   1.000
_cell.length_c   1.000
_cell.angle_alpha   90.00
_cell.angle_beta   90.00
_cell.angle_gamma   90.00
#
_symmetry.space_group_name_H-M   'P 1'
#
loop_
_entity.id
_entity.type
_entity.pdbx_description
1 polymer ?
#
loop_
_entity_poly.entity_id
_entity_poly.type
_entity_poly.pdbx_seq_one_letter_code
_entity_poly.pdbx_strand_id
1 'polypeptide(L)'
;MNQYIANFLKGMGVGSANVIPGVSGGTIALITGIFERLINALKSLNLTAIKLFFTGKFKEFAKHTDLWFLVSVGSGVVVAILTIARLFEFMFENYPIYLWSFFFGMILVSIYYVGITIEKFNWKVIVSFIIGTAIALFIAFGTPAKENSNFIYLVICGAVATCSMILPGLSGSFVLVLMGNYQLIMIDAVNDLNLKILLPVVLGGVVGLLAFSHLLSWIFKNYRDITIAVLTGFILGSMPIIWPWKNDVITYFGSKAKVTGYEYFFPEFNMEFAI
;
A
#
# COMPACT_ATOMS: atom_id res chain seq x y z
N MET A 1 -27.94 -1.59 -1.73
CA MET A 1 -27.08 -0.40 -1.68
C MET A 1 -26.58 -0.10 -3.09
N ASN A 2 -26.60 1.15 -3.57
CA ASN A 2 -26.11 1.50 -4.90
C ASN A 2 -24.63 1.13 -5.01
N GLN A 3 -24.22 0.48 -6.10
CA GLN A 3 -22.84 0.01 -6.32
C GLN A 3 -21.80 1.13 -6.17
N TYR A 4 -22.14 2.35 -6.59
CA TYR A 4 -21.24 3.51 -6.45
C TYR A 4 -21.02 3.91 -5.00
N ILE A 5 -22.07 3.88 -4.17
CA ILE A 5 -21.97 4.14 -2.73
C ILE A 5 -21.12 3.05 -2.05
N ALA A 6 -21.31 1.79 -2.40
CA ALA A 6 -20.51 0.70 -1.88
C ALA A 6 -19.03 0.87 -2.23
N ASN A 7 -18.71 1.24 -3.49
CA ASN A 7 -17.35 1.48 -3.93
C ASN A 7 -16.74 2.72 -3.24
N PHE A 8 -17.53 3.78 -3.04
CA PHE A 8 -17.12 4.96 -2.28
C PHE A 8 -16.74 4.61 -0.84
N LEU A 9 -17.57 3.85 -0.13
CA LEU A 9 -17.28 3.41 1.25
C LEU A 9 -16.04 2.50 1.32
N LYS A 10 -15.88 1.60 0.35
CA LYS A 10 -14.65 0.80 0.23
C LYS A 10 -13.43 1.68 -0.04
N GLY A 11 -13.59 2.71 -0.87
CA GLY A 11 -12.58 3.74 -1.11
C GLY A 11 -12.23 4.52 0.15
N MET A 12 -13.19 4.86 0.98
CA MET A 12 -12.93 5.47 2.30
C MET A 12 -12.07 4.54 3.17
N GLY A 13 -12.38 3.25 3.22
CA GLY A 13 -11.55 2.26 3.94
C GLY A 13 -10.11 2.21 3.42
N VAL A 14 -9.92 2.20 2.09
CA VAL A 14 -8.60 2.24 1.44
C VAL A 14 -7.85 3.54 1.80
N GLY A 15 -8.53 4.68 1.74
CA GLY A 15 -7.95 5.99 2.07
C GLY A 15 -7.54 6.08 3.54
N SER A 16 -8.40 5.60 4.45
CA SER A 16 -8.10 5.53 5.88
C SER A 16 -6.86 4.71 6.17
N ALA A 17 -6.73 3.53 5.55
CA ALA A 17 -5.56 2.69 5.70
C ALA A 17 -4.27 3.36 5.19
N ASN A 18 -4.34 4.12 4.11
CA ASN A 18 -3.17 4.82 3.56
C ASN A 18 -2.66 5.97 4.45
N VAL A 19 -3.49 6.49 5.34
CA VAL A 19 -3.08 7.52 6.33
C VAL A 19 -2.29 6.89 7.49
N ILE A 20 -2.49 5.59 7.73
CA ILE A 20 -1.92 4.88 8.87
C ILE A 20 -0.53 4.34 8.49
N PRO A 21 0.53 4.68 9.24
CA PRO A 21 1.84 4.09 9.02
C PRO A 21 1.79 2.57 9.15
N GLY A 22 2.36 1.86 8.18
CA GLY A 22 2.44 0.38 8.23
C GLY A 22 1.18 -0.36 7.79
N VAL A 23 0.06 0.32 7.55
CA VAL A 23 -1.15 -0.27 6.95
C VAL A 23 -1.23 0.13 5.49
N SER A 24 -1.50 -0.84 4.61
CA SER A 24 -1.60 -0.60 3.16
C SER A 24 -3.07 -0.54 2.71
N GLY A 25 -3.41 0.47 1.92
CA GLY A 25 -4.71 0.53 1.24
C GLY A 25 -4.96 -0.68 0.34
N GLY A 26 -3.90 -1.29 -0.20
CA GLY A 26 -3.97 -2.56 -0.93
C GLY A 26 -4.52 -3.71 -0.08
N THR A 27 -4.19 -3.76 1.20
CA THR A 27 -4.76 -4.74 2.15
C THR A 27 -6.28 -4.56 2.26
N ILE A 28 -6.75 -3.34 2.46
CA ILE A 28 -8.20 -3.04 2.55
C ILE A 28 -8.90 -3.31 1.21
N ALA A 29 -8.28 -2.98 0.09
CA ALA A 29 -8.83 -3.29 -1.23
C ALA A 29 -9.00 -4.81 -1.43
N LEU A 30 -8.03 -5.62 -0.96
CA LEU A 30 -8.07 -7.08 -1.03
C LEU A 30 -9.19 -7.65 -0.14
N ILE A 31 -9.26 -7.22 1.13
CA ILE A 31 -10.28 -7.66 2.09
C ILE A 31 -11.70 -7.31 1.61
N THR A 32 -11.88 -6.12 1.05
CA THR A 32 -13.18 -5.65 0.57
C THR A 32 -13.56 -6.19 -0.82
N GLY A 33 -12.68 -7.02 -1.42
CA GLY A 33 -12.91 -7.68 -2.70
C GLY A 33 -12.89 -6.77 -3.92
N ILE A 34 -12.29 -5.57 -3.82
CA ILE A 34 -12.15 -4.66 -4.97
C ILE A 34 -10.75 -4.68 -5.60
N PHE A 35 -9.81 -5.40 -5.01
CA PHE A 35 -8.41 -5.39 -5.40
C PHE A 35 -8.19 -5.78 -6.87
N GLU A 36 -8.74 -6.93 -7.29
CA GLU A 36 -8.60 -7.41 -8.67
C GLU A 36 -9.22 -6.43 -9.68
N ARG A 37 -10.39 -5.87 -9.36
CA ARG A 37 -11.04 -4.85 -10.19
C ARG A 37 -10.21 -3.58 -10.27
N LEU A 38 -9.59 -3.15 -9.15
CA LEU A 38 -8.71 -1.99 -9.10
C LEU A 38 -7.47 -2.20 -9.99
N ILE A 39 -6.83 -3.36 -9.89
CA ILE A 39 -5.66 -3.72 -10.72
C ILE A 39 -6.04 -3.72 -12.21
N ASN A 40 -7.20 -4.29 -12.57
CA ASN A 40 -7.66 -4.31 -13.97
C ASN A 40 -7.99 -2.90 -14.49
N ALA A 41 -8.59 -2.05 -13.66
CA ALA A 41 -8.86 -0.65 -14.01
C ALA A 41 -7.57 0.15 -14.20
N LEU A 42 -6.55 -0.02 -13.33
CA LEU A 42 -5.23 0.60 -13.48
C LEU A 42 -4.53 0.12 -14.77
N LYS A 43 -4.54 -1.20 -15.05
CA LYS A 43 -4.02 -1.78 -16.29
C LYS A 43 -4.69 -1.20 -17.53
N SER A 44 -5.97 -0.86 -17.48
CA SER A 44 -6.71 -0.32 -18.61
C SER A 44 -6.32 1.12 -18.97
N LEU A 45 -5.56 1.83 -18.11
CA LEU A 45 -4.96 3.13 -18.40
C LEU A 45 -3.76 2.98 -19.35
N ASN A 46 -4.01 2.48 -20.53
CA ASN A 46 -3.03 2.12 -21.55
C ASN A 46 -3.15 3.06 -22.79
N LEU A 47 -2.35 2.78 -23.84
CA LEU A 47 -2.38 3.56 -25.07
C LEU A 47 -3.77 3.64 -25.72
N THR A 48 -4.60 2.60 -25.55
CA THR A 48 -5.99 2.60 -26.03
C THR A 48 -6.82 3.64 -25.28
N ALA A 49 -6.68 3.73 -23.96
CA ALA A 49 -7.35 4.74 -23.16
C ALA A 49 -6.94 6.16 -23.61
N ILE A 50 -5.65 6.39 -23.80
CA ILE A 50 -5.11 7.66 -24.32
C ILE A 50 -5.74 8.00 -25.68
N LYS A 51 -5.76 7.04 -26.60
CA LYS A 51 -6.37 7.22 -27.93
C LYS A 51 -7.85 7.57 -27.83
N LEU A 52 -8.62 6.83 -27.04
CA LEU A 52 -10.05 7.07 -26.84
C LEU A 52 -10.33 8.46 -26.27
N PHE A 53 -9.51 8.91 -25.32
CA PHE A 53 -9.63 10.23 -24.71
C PHE A 53 -9.38 11.35 -25.75
N PHE A 54 -8.26 11.28 -26.47
CA PHE A 54 -7.88 12.32 -27.45
C PHE A 54 -8.72 12.29 -28.75
N THR A 55 -9.41 11.17 -29.04
CA THR A 55 -10.38 11.10 -30.15
C THR A 55 -11.80 11.52 -29.76
N GLY A 56 -12.01 12.03 -28.54
CA GLY A 56 -13.32 12.50 -28.06
C GLY A 56 -14.33 11.39 -27.76
N LYS A 57 -13.91 10.13 -27.75
CA LYS A 57 -14.76 8.97 -27.47
C LYS A 57 -14.93 8.72 -25.97
N PHE A 58 -15.42 9.72 -25.24
CA PHE A 58 -15.47 9.70 -23.78
C PHE A 58 -16.32 8.57 -23.20
N LYS A 59 -17.39 8.15 -23.87
CA LYS A 59 -18.20 7.01 -23.41
C LYS A 59 -17.43 5.70 -23.49
N GLU A 60 -16.68 5.48 -24.59
CA GLU A 60 -15.82 4.30 -24.76
C GLU A 60 -14.66 4.34 -23.79
N PHE A 61 -14.04 5.51 -23.58
CA PHE A 61 -12.99 5.74 -22.58
C PHE A 61 -13.48 5.35 -21.17
N ALA A 62 -14.63 5.88 -20.74
CA ALA A 62 -15.18 5.60 -19.42
C ALA A 62 -15.50 4.12 -19.20
N LYS A 63 -15.97 3.43 -20.25
CA LYS A 63 -16.23 1.98 -20.20
C LYS A 63 -14.92 1.18 -20.18
N HIS A 64 -13.93 1.57 -20.99
CA HIS A 64 -12.64 0.89 -21.09
C HIS A 64 -11.83 0.96 -19.81
N THR A 65 -11.84 2.12 -19.13
CA THR A 65 -11.06 2.37 -17.92
C THR A 65 -11.80 2.03 -16.63
N ASP A 66 -13.05 1.56 -16.71
CA ASP A 66 -13.93 1.45 -15.54
C ASP A 66 -13.98 2.76 -14.71
N LEU A 67 -14.07 3.90 -15.42
CA LEU A 67 -13.90 5.24 -14.87
C LEU A 67 -14.79 5.49 -13.65
N TRP A 68 -16.05 5.11 -13.70
CA TRP A 68 -17.00 5.34 -12.62
C TRP A 68 -16.65 4.56 -11.34
N PHE A 69 -16.05 3.39 -11.48
CA PHE A 69 -15.49 2.65 -10.35
C PHE A 69 -14.29 3.42 -9.78
N LEU A 70 -13.32 3.82 -10.61
CA LEU A 70 -12.15 4.58 -10.17
C LEU A 70 -12.53 5.90 -9.50
N VAL A 71 -13.50 6.64 -10.07
CA VAL A 71 -14.02 7.88 -9.48
C VAL A 71 -14.69 7.64 -8.13
N SER A 72 -15.53 6.58 -8.03
CA SER A 72 -16.20 6.24 -6.77
C SER A 72 -15.20 5.86 -5.67
N VAL A 73 -14.23 5.00 -5.98
CA VAL A 73 -13.19 4.60 -5.02
C VAL A 73 -12.27 5.79 -4.70
N GLY A 74 -11.80 6.51 -5.72
CA GLY A 74 -10.90 7.64 -5.57
C GLY A 74 -11.51 8.78 -4.75
N SER A 75 -12.78 9.11 -4.98
CA SER A 75 -13.48 10.11 -4.17
C SER A 75 -13.61 9.67 -2.71
N GLY A 76 -13.86 8.39 -2.45
CA GLY A 76 -13.86 7.83 -1.10
C GLY A 76 -12.48 7.96 -0.42
N VAL A 77 -11.40 7.65 -1.15
CA VAL A 77 -10.02 7.83 -0.66
C VAL A 77 -9.74 9.29 -0.28
N VAL A 78 -10.09 10.24 -1.17
CA VAL A 78 -9.87 11.67 -0.91
C VAL A 78 -10.66 12.14 0.31
N VAL A 79 -11.94 11.78 0.41
CA VAL A 79 -12.77 12.14 1.57
C VAL A 79 -12.19 11.56 2.86
N ALA A 80 -11.73 10.30 2.85
CA ALA A 80 -11.12 9.68 4.02
C ALA A 80 -9.84 10.42 4.45
N ILE A 81 -8.97 10.75 3.51
CA ILE A 81 -7.73 11.50 3.81
C ILE A 81 -8.06 12.86 4.43
N LEU A 82 -9.06 13.57 3.90
CA LEU A 82 -9.40 14.92 4.39
C LEU A 82 -10.15 14.91 5.74
N THR A 83 -10.84 13.82 6.07
CA THR A 83 -11.68 13.75 7.28
C THR A 83 -11.09 12.88 8.38
N ILE A 84 -10.64 11.67 8.02
CA ILE A 84 -10.20 10.66 8.99
C ILE A 84 -8.75 10.87 9.41
N ALA A 85 -7.91 11.52 8.58
CA ALA A 85 -6.52 11.78 8.93
C ALA A 85 -6.38 12.53 10.27
N ARG A 86 -7.19 13.57 10.48
CA ARG A 86 -7.18 14.35 11.74
C ARG A 86 -7.62 13.54 12.95
N LEU A 87 -8.62 12.65 12.76
CA LEU A 87 -9.06 11.74 13.82
C LEU A 87 -7.94 10.78 14.20
N PHE A 88 -7.26 10.19 13.22
CA PHE A 88 -6.16 9.28 13.50
C PHE A 88 -4.94 9.99 14.10
N GLU A 89 -4.62 11.20 13.67
CA GLU A 89 -3.59 12.04 14.28
C GLU A 89 -3.86 12.21 15.78
N PHE A 90 -5.07 12.65 16.15
CA PHE A 90 -5.50 12.76 17.53
C PHE A 90 -5.41 11.42 18.30
N MET A 91 -5.83 10.31 17.67
CA MET A 91 -5.77 8.99 18.31
C MET A 91 -4.34 8.48 18.45
N PHE A 92 -3.46 8.74 17.49
CA PHE A 92 -2.04 8.39 17.62
C PHE A 92 -1.32 9.17 18.71
N GLU A 93 -1.69 10.44 18.92
CA GLU A 93 -1.10 11.27 19.97
C GLU A 93 -1.59 10.88 21.37
N ASN A 94 -2.87 10.52 21.52
CA ASN A 94 -3.49 10.31 22.83
C ASN A 94 -3.70 8.83 23.19
N TYR A 95 -3.89 7.95 22.20
CA TYR A 95 -4.28 6.55 22.38
C TYR A 95 -3.53 5.60 21.44
N PRO A 96 -2.20 5.68 21.31
CA PRO A 96 -1.45 4.93 20.27
C PRO A 96 -1.60 3.42 20.41
N ILE A 97 -1.52 2.87 21.64
CA ILE A 97 -1.59 1.42 21.89
C ILE A 97 -2.96 0.86 21.45
N TYR A 98 -4.05 1.56 21.78
CA TYR A 98 -5.40 1.11 21.42
C TYR A 98 -5.58 1.12 19.91
N LEU A 99 -5.09 2.15 19.23
CA LEU A 99 -5.18 2.27 17.77
C LEU A 99 -4.36 1.20 17.07
N TRP A 100 -3.11 0.97 17.50
CA TRP A 100 -2.28 -0.10 16.97
C TRP A 100 -2.89 -1.49 17.23
N SER A 101 -3.43 -1.73 18.41
CA SER A 101 -4.11 -3.00 18.75
C SER A 101 -5.33 -3.25 17.88
N PHE A 102 -6.13 -2.22 17.62
CA PHE A 102 -7.26 -2.30 16.69
C PHE A 102 -6.81 -2.72 15.28
N PHE A 103 -5.78 -2.05 14.73
CA PHE A 103 -5.28 -2.39 13.40
C PHE A 103 -4.62 -3.77 13.36
N PHE A 104 -3.87 -4.12 14.39
CA PHE A 104 -3.27 -5.45 14.51
C PHE A 104 -4.34 -6.54 14.47
N GLY A 105 -5.40 -6.41 15.27
CA GLY A 105 -6.52 -7.34 15.28
C GLY A 105 -7.25 -7.39 13.92
N MET A 106 -7.52 -6.23 13.32
CA MET A 106 -8.17 -6.14 12.01
C MET A 106 -7.35 -6.85 10.92
N ILE A 107 -6.05 -6.63 10.88
CA ILE A 107 -5.16 -7.25 9.89
C ILE A 107 -5.01 -8.76 10.15
N LEU A 108 -4.91 -9.18 11.41
CA LEU A 108 -4.87 -10.59 11.78
C LEU A 108 -6.11 -11.36 11.29
N VAL A 109 -7.30 -10.80 11.54
CA VAL A 109 -8.56 -11.35 11.04
C VAL A 109 -8.60 -11.35 9.50
N SER A 110 -8.01 -10.35 8.87
CA SER A 110 -7.93 -10.23 7.41
C SER A 110 -7.13 -11.37 6.76
N ILE A 111 -6.07 -11.85 7.41
CA ILE A 111 -5.28 -13.00 6.95
C ILE A 111 -6.20 -14.22 6.80
N TYR A 112 -7.04 -14.47 7.78
CA TYR A 112 -8.02 -15.55 7.74
C TYR A 112 -9.04 -15.36 6.62
N TYR A 113 -9.71 -14.18 6.56
CA TYR A 113 -10.75 -13.91 5.56
C TYR A 113 -10.23 -13.90 4.13
N VAL A 114 -9.01 -13.44 3.89
CA VAL A 114 -8.40 -13.53 2.56
C VAL A 114 -7.98 -14.96 2.27
N GLY A 115 -7.42 -15.67 3.24
CA GLY A 115 -6.97 -17.06 3.10
C GLY A 115 -8.10 -18.02 2.72
N ILE A 116 -9.31 -17.86 3.28
CA ILE A 116 -10.45 -18.73 2.94
C ILE A 116 -11.00 -18.50 1.52
N THR A 117 -10.58 -17.46 0.80
CA THR A 117 -10.93 -17.27 -0.61
C THR A 117 -10.11 -18.12 -1.58
N ILE A 118 -9.12 -18.86 -1.08
CA ILE A 118 -8.33 -19.83 -1.83
C ILE A 118 -9.19 -21.08 -2.07
N GLU A 119 -9.44 -21.39 -3.35
CA GLU A 119 -10.32 -22.50 -3.74
C GLU A 119 -9.60 -23.84 -3.72
N LYS A 120 -8.35 -23.90 -4.18
CA LYS A 120 -7.54 -25.13 -4.31
C LYS A 120 -6.31 -25.07 -3.43
N PHE A 121 -6.41 -25.63 -2.24
CA PHE A 121 -5.30 -25.71 -1.29
C PHE A 121 -4.34 -26.83 -1.68
N ASN A 122 -3.12 -26.46 -2.07
CA ASN A 122 -2.06 -27.41 -2.46
C ASN A 122 -0.68 -26.91 -1.99
N TRP A 123 0.36 -27.75 -2.13
CA TRP A 123 1.69 -27.42 -1.68
C TRP A 123 2.25 -26.12 -2.31
N LYS A 124 1.87 -25.79 -3.57
CA LYS A 124 2.29 -24.55 -4.24
C LYS A 124 1.73 -23.33 -3.55
N VAL A 125 0.49 -23.39 -3.08
CA VAL A 125 -0.17 -22.33 -2.29
C VAL A 125 0.56 -22.10 -0.98
N ILE A 126 0.92 -23.20 -0.26
CA ILE A 126 1.66 -23.11 1.01
C ILE A 126 3.04 -22.47 0.80
N VAL A 127 3.79 -22.95 -0.20
CA VAL A 127 5.11 -22.42 -0.52
C VAL A 127 5.01 -20.94 -0.91
N SER A 128 4.01 -20.56 -1.70
CA SER A 128 3.79 -19.17 -2.13
C SER A 128 3.45 -18.25 -0.95
N PHE A 129 2.64 -18.71 -0.01
CA PHE A 129 2.37 -17.99 1.23
C PHE A 129 3.64 -17.78 2.07
N ILE A 130 4.47 -18.83 2.24
CA ILE A 130 5.74 -18.73 2.97
C ILE A 130 6.70 -17.75 2.27
N ILE A 131 6.81 -17.82 0.93
CA ILE A 131 7.64 -16.89 0.16
C ILE A 131 7.17 -15.45 0.34
N GLY A 132 5.86 -15.20 0.23
CA GLY A 132 5.29 -13.87 0.44
C GLY A 132 5.58 -13.33 1.84
N THR A 133 5.42 -14.18 2.87
CA THR A 133 5.72 -13.83 4.26
C THR A 133 7.21 -13.52 4.45
N ALA A 134 8.10 -14.35 3.91
CA ALA A 134 9.54 -14.17 4.02
C ALA A 134 10.01 -12.86 3.34
N ILE A 135 9.48 -12.55 2.15
CA ILE A 135 9.81 -11.30 1.44
C ILE A 135 9.33 -10.09 2.26
N ALA A 136 8.11 -10.12 2.79
CA ALA A 136 7.59 -9.01 3.58
C ALA A 136 8.36 -8.80 4.89
N LEU A 137 8.73 -9.89 5.58
CA LEU A 137 9.59 -9.84 6.77
C LEU A 137 10.98 -9.27 6.42
N PHE A 138 11.59 -9.74 5.32
CA PHE A 138 12.88 -9.21 4.86
C PHE A 138 12.82 -7.70 4.61
N ILE A 139 11.72 -7.21 4.00
CA ILE A 139 11.50 -5.78 3.81
C ILE A 139 11.25 -5.08 5.14
N ALA A 140 10.46 -5.65 6.05
CA ALA A 140 10.11 -5.04 7.34
C ALA A 140 11.34 -4.82 8.24
N PHE A 141 12.33 -5.70 8.18
CA PHE A 141 13.57 -5.64 8.97
C PHE A 141 14.78 -5.14 8.16
N GLY A 142 14.57 -4.66 6.93
CA GLY A 142 15.64 -4.17 6.07
C GLY A 142 16.31 -2.91 6.62
N THR A 143 17.62 -2.79 6.44
CA THR A 143 18.37 -1.57 6.78
C THR A 143 18.38 -0.61 5.60
N PRO A 144 18.24 0.71 5.83
CA PRO A 144 18.26 1.71 4.77
C PRO A 144 19.58 1.70 3.97
N ALA A 145 19.47 1.80 2.66
CA ALA A 145 20.59 2.02 1.75
C ALA A 145 21.08 3.48 1.84
N LYS A 146 22.23 3.76 1.22
CA LYS A 146 22.71 5.13 1.07
C LYS A 146 21.92 5.87 -0.01
N GLU A 147 21.76 7.18 0.19
CA GLU A 147 21.15 8.08 -0.79
C GLU A 147 21.85 8.03 -2.14
N ASN A 148 21.09 8.05 -3.22
CA ASN A 148 21.62 8.02 -4.58
C ASN A 148 20.73 8.84 -5.54
N SER A 149 21.28 9.91 -6.09
CA SER A 149 20.60 10.82 -7.02
C SER A 149 20.78 10.47 -8.49
N ASN A 150 21.34 9.28 -8.81
CA ASN A 150 21.47 8.83 -10.19
C ASN A 150 20.10 8.70 -10.86
N PHE A 151 19.97 9.17 -12.11
CA PHE A 151 18.71 9.17 -12.86
C PHE A 151 18.04 7.79 -12.92
N ILE A 152 18.80 6.75 -13.24
CA ILE A 152 18.28 5.37 -13.34
C ILE A 152 17.80 4.89 -11.97
N TYR A 153 18.55 5.19 -10.91
CA TYR A 153 18.15 4.83 -9.55
C TYR A 153 16.87 5.54 -9.12
N LEU A 154 16.70 6.83 -9.46
CA LEU A 154 15.47 7.58 -9.19
C LEU A 154 14.26 7.00 -9.95
N VAL A 155 14.43 6.57 -11.19
CA VAL A 155 13.39 5.85 -11.96
C VAL A 155 13.02 4.54 -11.26
N ILE A 156 14.01 3.77 -10.78
CA ILE A 156 13.77 2.55 -10.02
C ILE A 156 13.05 2.84 -8.70
N CYS A 157 13.46 3.89 -7.97
CA CYS A 157 12.79 4.33 -6.75
C CYS A 157 11.30 4.60 -6.99
N GLY A 158 10.97 5.36 -8.04
CA GLY A 158 9.59 5.64 -8.41
C GLY A 158 8.80 4.38 -8.75
N ALA A 159 9.39 3.49 -9.56
CA ALA A 159 8.74 2.24 -9.95
C ALA A 159 8.48 1.33 -8.75
N VAL A 160 9.49 1.08 -7.92
CA VAL A 160 9.39 0.17 -6.77
C VAL A 160 8.46 0.73 -5.71
N ALA A 161 8.52 2.05 -5.42
CA ALA A 161 7.60 2.69 -4.48
C ALA A 161 6.14 2.53 -4.91
N THR A 162 5.85 2.77 -6.18
CA THR A 162 4.49 2.67 -6.72
C THR A 162 3.99 1.22 -6.73
N CYS A 163 4.84 0.26 -7.11
CA CYS A 163 4.52 -1.17 -7.03
C CYS A 163 4.21 -1.59 -5.58
N SER A 164 5.00 -1.10 -4.62
CA SER A 164 4.81 -1.41 -3.20
C SER A 164 3.50 -0.86 -2.65
N MET A 165 3.03 0.30 -3.12
CA MET A 165 1.73 0.85 -2.73
C MET A 165 0.55 -0.01 -3.17
N ILE A 166 0.69 -0.76 -4.27
CA ILE A 166 -0.34 -1.70 -4.72
C ILE A 166 -0.32 -2.96 -3.86
N LEU A 167 0.85 -3.45 -3.47
CA LEU A 167 0.97 -4.70 -2.71
C LEU A 167 0.40 -4.55 -1.29
N PRO A 168 -0.47 -5.47 -0.85
CA PRO A 168 -0.94 -5.49 0.52
C PRO A 168 0.23 -5.64 1.51
N GLY A 169 0.17 -4.92 2.63
CA GLY A 169 1.19 -5.00 3.68
C GLY A 169 2.48 -4.21 3.43
N LEU A 170 2.64 -3.58 2.27
CA LEU A 170 3.81 -2.78 1.96
C LEU A 170 3.44 -1.29 1.78
N SER A 171 4.33 -0.41 2.24
CA SER A 171 4.19 1.04 2.08
C SER A 171 5.27 1.56 1.13
N GLY A 172 4.87 2.29 0.08
CA GLY A 172 5.82 2.88 -0.87
C GLY A 172 6.77 3.87 -0.22
N SER A 173 6.31 4.65 0.77
CA SER A 173 7.18 5.57 1.52
C SER A 173 8.21 4.84 2.36
N PHE A 174 7.84 3.72 2.98
CA PHE A 174 8.78 2.89 3.74
C PHE A 174 9.83 2.25 2.83
N VAL A 175 9.43 1.79 1.65
CA VAL A 175 10.38 1.28 0.65
C VAL A 175 11.36 2.36 0.20
N LEU A 176 10.93 3.61 0.02
CA LEU A 176 11.85 4.73 -0.27
C LEU A 176 12.83 5.00 0.88
N VAL A 177 12.41 4.81 2.15
CA VAL A 177 13.34 4.87 3.30
C VAL A 177 14.40 3.77 3.18
N LEU A 178 13.99 2.52 2.90
CA LEU A 178 14.93 1.41 2.71
C LEU A 178 15.87 1.62 1.51
N MET A 179 15.40 2.27 0.45
CA MET A 179 16.23 2.64 -0.70
C MET A 179 17.10 3.89 -0.43
N GLY A 180 17.06 4.46 0.77
CA GLY A 180 17.86 5.63 1.16
C GLY A 180 17.44 6.96 0.54
N ASN A 181 16.35 6.98 -0.23
CA ASN A 181 15.96 8.14 -1.05
C ASN A 181 14.68 8.85 -0.59
N TYR A 182 14.18 8.52 0.60
CA TYR A 182 12.95 9.16 1.11
C TYR A 182 13.13 10.67 1.30
N GLN A 183 14.24 11.10 1.95
CA GLN A 183 14.52 12.52 2.17
C GLN A 183 14.64 13.25 0.85
N LEU A 184 15.53 12.78 -0.03
CA LEU A 184 15.79 13.41 -1.32
C LEU A 184 14.51 13.59 -2.16
N ILE A 185 13.63 12.56 -2.21
CA ILE A 185 12.45 12.56 -3.09
C ILE A 185 11.25 13.25 -2.43
N MET A 186 10.90 12.83 -1.19
CA MET A 186 9.63 13.21 -0.57
C MET A 186 9.71 14.50 0.25
N ILE A 187 10.91 14.99 0.53
CA ILE A 187 11.14 16.20 1.31
C ILE A 187 11.81 17.25 0.44
N ASP A 188 13.07 17.04 0.08
CA ASP A 188 13.88 18.08 -0.55
C ASP A 188 13.37 18.41 -1.96
N ALA A 189 13.22 17.39 -2.81
CA ALA A 189 12.79 17.61 -4.19
C ALA A 189 11.34 18.14 -4.30
N VAL A 190 10.45 17.77 -3.38
CA VAL A 190 9.06 18.30 -3.35
C VAL A 190 9.03 19.72 -2.85
N ASN A 191 9.77 20.07 -1.78
CA ASN A 191 9.81 21.42 -1.23
C ASN A 191 10.44 22.42 -2.21
N ASP A 192 11.53 21.99 -2.87
CA ASP A 192 12.30 22.83 -3.81
C ASP A 192 11.75 22.78 -5.24
N LEU A 193 10.67 21.99 -5.49
CA LEU A 193 10.14 21.68 -6.82
C LEU A 193 11.25 21.26 -7.81
N ASN A 194 12.19 20.43 -7.31
CA ASN A 194 13.35 20.00 -8.10
C ASN A 194 12.95 18.96 -9.17
N LEU A 195 12.62 19.47 -10.35
CA LEU A 195 12.19 18.64 -11.48
C LEU A 195 13.23 17.62 -11.94
N LYS A 196 14.53 17.86 -11.72
CA LYS A 196 15.58 16.90 -12.07
C LYS A 196 15.48 15.60 -11.26
N ILE A 197 14.96 15.68 -10.04
CA ILE A 197 14.70 14.53 -9.16
C ILE A 197 13.27 14.01 -9.37
N LEU A 198 12.27 14.91 -9.42
CA LEU A 198 10.85 14.51 -9.49
C LEU A 198 10.48 13.85 -10.81
N LEU A 199 10.98 14.34 -11.96
CA LEU A 199 10.62 13.76 -13.26
C LEU A 199 11.04 12.30 -13.43
N PRO A 200 12.28 11.89 -13.11
CA PRO A 200 12.64 10.47 -13.13
C PRO A 200 11.78 9.60 -12.22
N VAL A 201 11.48 10.09 -11.00
CA VAL A 201 10.64 9.37 -10.03
C VAL A 201 9.23 9.22 -10.55
N VAL A 202 8.62 10.27 -11.08
CA VAL A 202 7.28 10.22 -11.67
C VAL A 202 7.26 9.30 -12.89
N LEU A 203 8.24 9.39 -13.78
CA LEU A 203 8.37 8.50 -14.91
C LEU A 203 8.45 7.02 -14.48
N GLY A 204 9.32 6.73 -13.51
CA GLY A 204 9.43 5.41 -12.92
C GLY A 204 8.14 4.94 -12.28
N GLY A 205 7.47 5.81 -11.54
CA GLY A 205 6.18 5.54 -10.90
C GLY A 205 5.09 5.16 -11.91
N VAL A 206 4.95 5.93 -12.99
CA VAL A 206 3.96 5.65 -14.04
C VAL A 206 4.28 4.33 -14.76
N VAL A 207 5.53 4.14 -15.18
CA VAL A 207 5.95 2.91 -15.85
C VAL A 207 5.80 1.70 -14.92
N GLY A 208 6.24 1.83 -13.67
CA GLY A 208 6.11 0.79 -12.65
C GLY A 208 4.65 0.43 -12.38
N LEU A 209 3.78 1.43 -12.19
CA LEU A 209 2.35 1.22 -11.99
C LEU A 209 1.71 0.44 -13.13
N LEU A 210 1.96 0.87 -14.36
CA LEU A 210 1.38 0.23 -15.55
C LEU A 210 1.94 -1.17 -15.76
N ALA A 211 3.26 -1.34 -15.74
CA ALA A 211 3.89 -2.64 -15.93
C ALA A 211 3.47 -3.64 -14.85
N PHE A 212 3.50 -3.20 -13.59
CA PHE A 212 3.13 -4.06 -12.46
C PHE A 212 1.65 -4.41 -12.45
N SER A 213 0.75 -3.48 -12.79
CA SER A 213 -0.68 -3.79 -12.90
C SER A 213 -0.97 -4.80 -14.03
N HIS A 214 -0.23 -4.74 -15.15
CA HIS A 214 -0.33 -5.75 -16.20
C HIS A 214 0.15 -7.12 -15.73
N LEU A 215 1.32 -7.16 -15.08
CA LEU A 215 1.88 -8.38 -14.51
C LEU A 215 0.92 -8.99 -13.48
N LEU A 216 0.47 -8.20 -12.53
CA LEU A 216 -0.39 -8.66 -11.44
C LEU A 216 -1.75 -9.15 -11.96
N SER A 217 -2.35 -8.42 -12.91
CA SER A 217 -3.58 -8.84 -13.59
C SER A 217 -3.40 -10.17 -14.32
N TRP A 218 -2.26 -10.38 -14.99
CA TRP A 218 -1.96 -11.64 -15.67
C TRP A 218 -1.78 -12.80 -14.68
N ILE A 219 -1.07 -12.57 -13.57
CA ILE A 219 -0.86 -13.56 -12.52
C ILE A 219 -2.21 -13.93 -11.86
N PHE A 220 -3.06 -12.96 -11.55
CA PHE A 220 -4.38 -13.22 -11.00
C PHE A 220 -5.24 -14.08 -11.93
N LYS A 221 -5.22 -13.78 -13.23
CA LYS A 221 -6.01 -14.52 -14.22
C LYS A 221 -5.56 -15.98 -14.35
N ASN A 222 -4.25 -16.26 -14.26
CA ASN A 222 -3.69 -17.58 -14.52
C ASN A 222 -3.41 -18.39 -13.24
N TYR A 223 -3.15 -17.71 -12.11
CA TYR A 223 -2.67 -18.33 -10.86
C TYR A 223 -3.34 -17.68 -9.64
N ARG A 224 -4.67 -17.55 -9.65
CA ARG A 224 -5.44 -16.82 -8.65
C ARG A 224 -5.10 -17.24 -7.22
N ASP A 225 -5.16 -18.53 -6.90
CA ASP A 225 -4.93 -19.05 -5.55
C ASP A 225 -3.50 -18.82 -5.06
N ILE A 226 -2.53 -19.01 -5.95
CA ILE A 226 -1.11 -18.72 -5.68
C ILE A 226 -0.91 -17.23 -5.39
N THR A 227 -1.54 -16.37 -6.19
CA THR A 227 -1.45 -14.92 -6.01
C THR A 227 -2.05 -14.50 -4.67
N ILE A 228 -3.25 -14.99 -4.35
CA ILE A 228 -3.90 -14.73 -3.06
C ILE A 228 -3.00 -15.21 -1.91
N ALA A 229 -2.38 -16.38 -2.03
CA ALA A 229 -1.48 -16.91 -1.02
C ALA A 229 -0.25 -16.01 -0.80
N VAL A 230 0.40 -15.56 -1.87
CA VAL A 230 1.52 -14.61 -1.76
C VAL A 230 1.09 -13.31 -1.08
N LEU A 231 -0.03 -12.72 -1.52
CA LEU A 231 -0.53 -11.46 -0.95
C LEU A 231 -0.94 -11.63 0.52
N THR A 232 -1.56 -12.76 0.89
CA THR A 232 -1.86 -13.09 2.29
C THR A 232 -0.58 -13.24 3.11
N GLY A 233 0.45 -13.84 2.51
CA GLY A 233 1.79 -13.90 3.09
C GLY A 233 2.41 -12.51 3.31
N PHE A 234 2.27 -11.59 2.36
CA PHE A 234 2.69 -10.19 2.55
C PHE A 234 1.98 -9.53 3.73
N ILE A 235 0.67 -9.76 3.88
CA ILE A 235 -0.11 -9.24 5.01
C ILE A 235 0.44 -9.81 6.33
N LEU A 236 0.69 -11.11 6.40
CA LEU A 236 1.28 -11.74 7.60
C LEU A 236 2.68 -11.19 7.89
N GLY A 237 3.54 -11.10 6.89
CA GLY A 237 4.91 -10.60 7.05
C GLY A 237 5.00 -9.11 7.42
N SER A 238 3.92 -8.32 7.22
CA SER A 238 3.85 -6.94 7.66
C SER A 238 3.39 -6.77 9.12
N MET A 239 2.94 -7.84 9.79
CA MET A 239 2.45 -7.78 11.18
C MET A 239 3.43 -7.16 12.18
N PRO A 240 4.75 -7.39 12.10
CA PRO A 240 5.69 -6.71 13.00
C PRO A 240 5.59 -5.19 12.92
N ILE A 241 5.37 -4.62 11.74
CA ILE A 241 5.29 -3.15 11.56
C ILE A 241 4.11 -2.55 12.33
N ILE A 242 3.01 -3.30 12.50
CA ILE A 242 1.80 -2.86 13.21
C ILE A 242 1.67 -3.43 14.62
N TRP A 243 2.74 -4.07 15.14
CA TRP A 243 2.77 -4.57 16.52
C TRP A 243 2.50 -3.44 17.52
N PRO A 244 1.56 -3.59 18.47
CA PRO A 244 1.13 -2.50 19.35
C PRO A 244 2.21 -2.04 20.33
N TRP A 245 3.03 -2.97 20.82
CA TRP A 245 4.05 -2.72 21.85
C TRP A 245 5.42 -2.58 21.21
N LYS A 246 5.68 -1.39 20.71
CA LYS A 246 6.93 -1.01 20.07
C LYS A 246 7.24 0.45 20.34
N ASN A 247 8.53 0.76 20.39
CA ASN A 247 9.04 2.13 20.35
C ASN A 247 9.48 2.46 18.93
N ASP A 248 9.14 3.64 18.45
CA ASP A 248 9.56 4.10 17.15
C ASP A 248 11.02 4.52 17.17
N VAL A 249 11.83 3.93 16.30
CA VAL A 249 13.18 4.43 16.02
C VAL A 249 13.05 5.56 15.02
N ILE A 250 13.19 6.79 15.51
CA ILE A 250 12.99 8.02 14.73
C ILE A 250 14.33 8.49 14.17
N THR A 251 14.37 8.69 12.86
CA THR A 251 15.47 9.40 12.18
C THR A 251 14.97 10.74 11.69
N TYR A 252 15.73 11.78 11.95
CA TYR A 252 15.42 13.12 11.46
C TYR A 252 16.01 13.33 10.07
N PHE A 253 15.15 13.70 9.13
CA PHE A 253 15.51 14.10 7.77
C PHE A 253 15.23 15.60 7.61
N GLY A 254 16.29 16.41 7.80
CA GLY A 254 16.13 17.85 7.94
C GLY A 254 15.24 18.20 9.14
N SER A 255 14.13 18.90 8.91
CA SER A 255 13.16 19.27 9.96
C SER A 255 12.05 18.21 10.18
N LYS A 256 12.00 17.16 9.37
CA LYS A 256 10.94 16.13 9.46
C LYS A 256 11.46 14.87 10.13
N ALA A 257 10.74 14.43 11.16
CA ALA A 257 10.96 13.15 11.81
C ALA A 257 10.29 12.02 11.00
N LYS A 258 11.00 10.91 10.79
CA LYS A 258 10.45 9.72 10.14
C LYS A 258 10.85 8.48 10.92
N VAL A 259 9.89 7.59 11.11
CA VAL A 259 10.13 6.26 11.68
C VAL A 259 10.91 5.42 10.66
N THR A 260 12.09 4.97 11.04
CA THR A 260 12.98 4.15 10.21
C THR A 260 13.14 2.73 10.71
N GLY A 261 12.59 2.43 11.88
CA GLY A 261 12.61 1.11 12.50
C GLY A 261 11.76 1.05 13.74
N TYR A 262 11.75 -0.08 14.40
CA TYR A 262 10.96 -0.33 15.61
C TYR A 262 11.78 -1.16 16.61
N GLU A 263 11.70 -0.79 17.90
CA GLU A 263 12.16 -1.61 19.02
C GLU A 263 10.94 -2.27 19.66
N TYR A 264 10.85 -3.58 19.53
CA TYR A 264 9.71 -4.36 20.00
C TYR A 264 9.89 -4.77 21.46
N PHE A 265 8.81 -4.70 22.22
CA PHE A 265 8.75 -5.24 23.57
C PHE A 265 7.45 -6.02 23.80
N PHE A 266 7.42 -6.83 24.86
CA PHE A 266 6.19 -7.47 25.33
C PHE A 266 5.69 -6.71 26.56
N PRO A 267 4.39 -6.45 26.65
CA PRO A 267 3.83 -5.78 27.82
C PRO A 267 3.99 -6.67 29.05
N GLU A 268 4.27 -6.07 30.20
CA GLU A 268 4.16 -6.76 31.47
C GLU A 268 2.67 -6.99 31.76
N PHE A 269 2.28 -8.24 32.01
CA PHE A 269 0.91 -8.61 32.38
C PHE A 269 0.66 -8.21 33.83
N ASN A 270 0.40 -6.93 34.07
CA ASN A 270 -0.06 -6.39 35.35
C ASN A 270 -1.54 -6.01 35.26
N MET A 271 -2.17 -5.74 36.43
CA MET A 271 -3.63 -5.45 36.51
C MET A 271 -4.04 -4.18 35.74
N GLU A 272 -3.13 -3.29 35.42
CA GLU A 272 -3.36 -2.10 34.57
C GLU A 272 -3.56 -2.44 33.09
N PHE A 273 -3.17 -3.65 32.68
CA PHE A 273 -3.35 -4.16 31.31
C PHE A 273 -4.77 -4.70 31.06
N ALA A 274 -5.55 -4.92 32.12
CA ALA A 274 -6.89 -5.53 32.03
C ALA A 274 -8.05 -4.49 31.96
N ILE A 275 -7.75 -3.20 31.96
CA ILE A 275 -8.67 -2.07 31.82
C ILE A 275 -8.49 -1.40 30.46
#